data_34fbfe368c996485bd0ae1b8fd228531
#
_entry.id   34fbfe368c996485bd0ae1b8fd228531
#
_cell.length_a   1.000
_cell.length_b   1.000
_cell.length_c   1.000
_cell.angle_alpha   90.00
_cell.angle_beta   90.00
_cell.angle_gamma   90.00
#
_symmetry.space_group_name_H-M   'P 1'
#
loop_
_entity.id
_entity.type
_entity.pdbx_description
1 polymer ?
#
loop_
_entity_poly.entity_id
_entity_poly.type
_entity_poly.pdbx_seq_one_letter_code
_entity_poly.pdbx_strand_id
1 'polypeptide(L)'
;MRKMILLILIGYLSFGCSSNPLKIYSLQNKVQDQDFQVLGEGKGGAVGIMLFNLIPIGQNDRFERAYEEAVKSKGGDRLIDPVINEKWFWGAILNGYITEISGTVVKDIKK
;
A
#
# COMPACT_ATOMS: atom_id res chain seq x y z
N MET A 1 36.83 -9.65 21.64
CA MET A 1 35.84 -10.40 20.84
C MET A 1 34.40 -10.08 21.20
N ARG A 2 34.00 -10.21 22.45
CA ARG A 2 32.60 -9.89 22.86
C ARG A 2 32.17 -8.46 22.51
N LYS A 3 33.04 -7.48 22.67
CA LYS A 3 32.76 -6.07 22.33
C LYS A 3 32.66 -5.82 20.84
N MET A 4 33.44 -6.54 20.03
CA MET A 4 33.35 -6.44 18.57
C MET A 4 32.06 -7.04 18.02
N ILE A 5 31.65 -8.17 18.57
CA ILE A 5 30.39 -8.82 18.19
C ILE A 5 29.21 -7.91 18.51
N LEU A 6 29.25 -7.25 19.67
CA LEU A 6 28.22 -6.30 20.08
C LEU A 6 28.13 -5.09 19.14
N LEU A 7 29.28 -4.55 18.71
CA LEU A 7 29.35 -3.44 17.76
C LEU A 7 28.81 -3.82 16.38
N ILE A 8 29.13 -5.03 15.91
CA ILE A 8 28.62 -5.55 14.65
C ILE A 8 27.10 -5.74 14.74
N LEU A 9 26.61 -6.26 15.86
CA LEU A 9 25.15 -6.46 16.07
C LEU A 9 24.40 -5.12 16.09
N ILE A 10 24.97 -4.10 16.76
CA ILE A 10 24.40 -2.74 16.79
C ILE A 10 24.42 -2.12 15.40
N GLY A 11 25.47 -2.35 14.62
CA GLY A 11 25.56 -1.90 13.23
C GLY A 11 24.49 -2.50 12.34
N TYR A 12 24.19 -3.78 12.51
CA TYR A 12 23.11 -4.45 11.76
C TYR A 12 21.71 -3.94 12.14
N LEU A 13 21.50 -3.59 13.40
CA LEU A 13 20.23 -3.04 13.87
C LEU A 13 19.97 -1.60 13.42
N SER A 14 21.01 -0.91 12.93
CA SER A 14 20.91 0.47 12.47
C SER A 14 20.47 0.59 11.00
N PHE A 15 20.45 -0.51 10.25
CA PHE A 15 19.89 -0.51 8.90
C PHE A 15 18.36 -0.60 9.01
N GLY A 16 17.73 0.56 9.20
CA GLY A 16 16.28 0.65 9.20
C GLY A 16 15.70 0.27 7.84
N CYS A 17 14.58 -0.42 7.85
CA CYS A 17 13.81 -0.67 6.64
C CYS A 17 13.30 0.66 6.08
N SER A 18 13.78 1.07 4.93
CA SER A 18 13.17 2.18 4.22
C SER A 18 11.90 1.68 3.53
N SER A 19 10.79 2.33 3.80
CA SER A 19 9.55 2.07 3.06
C SER A 19 9.57 2.81 1.73
N ASN A 20 8.94 2.21 0.72
CA ASN A 20 8.70 2.93 -0.52
C ASN A 20 7.75 4.11 -0.25
N PRO A 21 8.05 5.29 -0.76
CA PRO A 21 7.16 6.42 -0.57
C PRO A 21 5.81 6.14 -1.23
N LEU A 22 4.75 6.36 -0.46
CA LEU A 22 3.39 6.27 -0.99
C LEU A 22 3.17 7.41 -1.97
N LYS A 23 2.99 7.07 -3.23
CA LYS A 23 2.78 8.05 -4.28
C LYS A 23 1.28 8.33 -4.44
N ILE A 24 0.81 9.38 -3.79
CA ILE A 24 -0.59 9.81 -3.89
C ILE A 24 -0.76 10.84 -5.04
N TYR A 25 -0.04 10.65 -6.14
CA TYR A 25 0.00 11.64 -7.21
C TYR A 25 -1.32 11.97 -7.87
N SER A 26 -2.22 11.06 -7.80
CA SER A 26 -3.34 11.12 -8.71
C SER A 26 -4.56 11.79 -8.13
N LEU A 27 -4.54 12.04 -6.82
CA LEU A 27 -5.78 12.41 -6.15
C LEU A 27 -6.09 13.90 -6.22
N GLN A 28 -5.08 14.76 -6.37
CA GLN A 28 -5.31 16.20 -6.29
C GLN A 28 -5.11 16.98 -7.58
N ASN A 29 -4.23 16.54 -8.46
CA ASN A 29 -3.81 17.38 -9.57
C ASN A 29 -4.44 17.06 -10.94
N LYS A 30 -5.10 15.91 -11.06
CA LYS A 30 -5.69 15.48 -12.33
C LYS A 30 -7.21 15.56 -12.41
N VAL A 31 -7.85 15.85 -11.30
CA VAL A 31 -9.32 15.85 -11.24
C VAL A 31 -9.93 17.06 -11.95
N GLN A 32 -9.15 18.13 -12.11
CA GLN A 32 -9.70 19.40 -12.60
C GLN A 32 -9.70 19.57 -14.12
N ASP A 33 -8.86 18.82 -14.85
CA ASP A 33 -8.64 19.14 -16.28
C ASP A 33 -8.99 18.02 -17.26
N GLN A 34 -9.44 16.86 -16.79
CA GLN A 34 -9.78 15.76 -17.70
C GLN A 34 -11.19 15.26 -17.47
N ASP A 35 -11.94 15.19 -18.55
CA ASP A 35 -13.21 14.48 -18.55
C ASP A 35 -12.99 13.01 -18.25
N PHE A 36 -13.84 12.45 -17.43
CA PHE A 36 -13.79 11.04 -17.05
C PHE A 36 -15.18 10.41 -17.06
N GLN A 37 -15.21 9.12 -17.26
CA GLN A 37 -16.42 8.32 -17.14
C GLN A 37 -16.41 7.57 -15.82
N VAL A 38 -17.48 7.67 -15.05
CA VAL A 38 -17.66 6.93 -13.81
C VAL A 38 -18.05 5.49 -14.14
N LEU A 39 -17.27 4.53 -13.67
CA LEU A 39 -17.52 3.10 -13.87
C LEU A 39 -18.27 2.45 -12.69
N GLY A 40 -18.21 3.06 -11.53
CA GLY A 40 -18.83 2.56 -10.32
C GLY A 40 -17.86 2.47 -9.16
N GLU A 41 -18.32 1.92 -8.04
CA GLU A 41 -17.49 1.74 -6.86
C GLU A 41 -16.61 0.50 -7.00
N GLY A 42 -15.31 0.70 -6.83
CA GLY A 42 -14.33 -0.37 -6.84
C GLY A 42 -13.70 -0.56 -5.46
N LYS A 43 -13.24 -1.77 -5.20
CA LYS A 43 -12.64 -2.16 -3.94
C LYS A 43 -11.49 -3.11 -4.20
N GLY A 44 -10.40 -2.89 -3.52
CA GLY A 44 -9.23 -3.75 -3.56
C GLY A 44 -8.63 -3.94 -2.20
N GLY A 45 -7.94 -5.04 -2.01
CA GLY A 45 -7.30 -5.35 -0.75
C GLY A 45 -5.92 -5.96 -0.93
N ALA A 46 -5.07 -5.73 0.03
CA ALA A 46 -3.75 -6.35 0.08
C ALA A 46 -3.33 -6.61 1.52
N VAL A 47 -2.56 -7.65 1.70
CA VAL A 47 -2.05 -8.05 3.01
C VAL A 47 -0.55 -7.84 3.04
N GLY A 48 -0.08 -7.21 4.10
CA GLY A 48 1.34 -7.15 4.43
C GLY A 48 1.59 -7.95 5.69
N ILE A 49 2.58 -8.83 5.66
CA ILE A 49 2.88 -9.76 6.74
C ILE A 49 4.25 -9.44 7.32
N MET A 50 4.37 -9.56 8.63
CA MET A 50 5.64 -9.56 9.33
C MET A 50 5.85 -10.93 9.95
N LEU A 51 6.83 -11.67 9.45
CA LEU A 51 7.15 -13.00 9.95
C LEU A 51 8.17 -12.89 11.09
N PHE A 52 7.90 -13.51 12.22
CA PHE A 52 8.72 -13.45 13.43
C PHE A 52 9.05 -12.02 13.91
N ASN A 53 8.22 -11.04 13.60
CA ASN A 53 8.46 -9.62 13.84
C ASN A 53 9.76 -9.06 13.19
N LEU A 54 10.35 -9.77 12.24
CA LEU A 54 11.62 -9.42 11.63
C LEU A 54 11.58 -9.37 10.09
N ILE A 55 10.81 -10.25 9.46
CA ILE A 55 10.82 -10.42 8.02
C ILE A 55 9.55 -9.83 7.43
N PRO A 56 9.62 -8.66 6.77
CA PRO A 56 8.46 -8.09 6.09
C PRO A 56 8.21 -8.80 4.76
N ILE A 57 6.95 -9.19 4.54
CA ILE A 57 6.49 -9.79 3.28
C ILE A 57 5.31 -8.99 2.77
N GLY A 58 5.49 -8.29 1.65
CA GLY A 58 4.45 -7.49 1.03
C GLY A 58 3.96 -6.30 1.85
N GLN A 59 4.77 -5.82 2.80
CA GLN A 59 4.40 -4.68 3.65
C GLN A 59 4.50 -3.34 2.93
N ASN A 60 5.56 -3.16 2.13
CA ASN A 60 5.90 -1.85 1.59
C ASN A 60 5.01 -1.44 0.41
N ASP A 61 4.47 -2.40 -0.30
CA ASP A 61 3.66 -2.17 -1.50
C ASP A 61 2.17 -2.49 -1.31
N ARG A 62 1.72 -2.76 -0.08
CA ARG A 62 0.34 -3.17 0.17
C ARG A 62 -0.70 -2.12 -0.25
N PHE A 63 -0.40 -0.84 -0.06
CA PHE A 63 -1.28 0.24 -0.49
C PHE A 63 -1.39 0.31 -2.02
N GLU A 64 -0.27 0.22 -2.70
CA GLU A 64 -0.21 0.22 -4.15
C GLU A 64 -0.99 -0.97 -4.74
N ARG A 65 -0.76 -2.16 -4.23
CA ARG A 65 -1.48 -3.37 -4.66
C ARG A 65 -2.98 -3.26 -4.43
N ALA A 66 -3.39 -2.77 -3.25
CA ALA A 66 -4.81 -2.58 -2.94
C ALA A 66 -5.46 -1.55 -3.87
N TYR A 67 -4.76 -0.46 -4.14
CA TYR A 67 -5.22 0.57 -5.06
C TYR A 67 -5.38 0.04 -6.49
N GLU A 68 -4.36 -0.65 -6.99
CA GLU A 68 -4.40 -1.24 -8.34
C GLU A 68 -5.53 -2.24 -8.49
N GLU A 69 -5.73 -3.09 -7.49
CA GLU A 69 -6.82 -4.05 -7.49
C GLU A 69 -8.19 -3.36 -7.52
N ALA A 70 -8.36 -2.30 -6.72
CA ALA A 70 -9.59 -1.52 -6.72
C ALA A 70 -9.88 -0.90 -8.09
N VAL A 71 -8.87 -0.31 -8.73
CA VAL A 71 -8.99 0.26 -10.07
C VAL A 71 -9.32 -0.81 -11.11
N LYS A 72 -8.61 -1.93 -11.08
CA LYS A 72 -8.80 -3.04 -12.02
C LYS A 72 -10.14 -3.74 -11.85
N SER A 73 -10.74 -3.70 -10.66
CA SER A 73 -12.03 -4.34 -10.38
C SER A 73 -13.15 -3.86 -11.31
N LYS A 74 -13.04 -2.65 -11.82
CA LYS A 74 -14.01 -2.05 -12.76
C LYS A 74 -13.39 -1.70 -14.12
N GLY A 75 -12.13 -2.05 -14.34
CA GLY A 75 -11.45 -1.75 -15.60
C GLY A 75 -11.19 -0.27 -15.83
N GLY A 76 -10.99 0.50 -14.77
CA GLY A 76 -10.75 1.94 -14.84
C GLY A 76 -9.27 2.32 -14.86
N ASP A 77 -9.04 3.63 -14.79
CA ASP A 77 -7.70 4.19 -14.80
C ASP A 77 -7.27 4.72 -13.41
N ARG A 78 -8.21 5.16 -12.60
CA ARG A 78 -7.94 5.69 -11.26
C ARG A 78 -9.18 5.67 -10.36
N LEU A 79 -8.93 5.94 -9.07
CA LEU A 79 -9.99 6.15 -8.08
C LEU A 79 -10.12 7.64 -7.75
N ILE A 80 -11.35 8.07 -7.54
CA ILE A 80 -11.65 9.36 -6.89
C ILE A 80 -12.31 9.07 -5.53
N ASP A 81 -12.06 9.98 -4.58
CA ASP A 81 -12.53 9.89 -3.20
C ASP A 81 -12.20 8.54 -2.54
N PRO A 82 -10.93 8.10 -2.58
CA PRO A 82 -10.57 6.81 -2.01
C PRO A 82 -10.72 6.81 -0.50
N VAL A 83 -11.24 5.72 0.01
CA VAL A 83 -11.30 5.42 1.44
C VAL A 83 -10.33 4.29 1.72
N ILE A 84 -9.42 4.50 2.64
CA ILE A 84 -8.44 3.53 3.05
C ILE A 84 -8.83 2.99 4.43
N ASN A 85 -9.02 1.69 4.50
CA ASN A 85 -9.30 0.99 5.74
C ASN A 85 -8.18 0.00 6.01
N GLU A 86 -7.60 0.09 7.18
CA GLU A 86 -6.49 -0.79 7.55
C GLU A 86 -6.82 -1.51 8.85
N LYS A 87 -6.66 -2.82 8.83
CA LYS A 87 -6.84 -3.69 9.98
C LYS A 87 -5.53 -4.35 10.32
N TRP A 88 -5.24 -4.42 11.61
CA TRP A 88 -4.08 -5.10 12.11
C TRP A 88 -4.49 -6.48 12.66
N PHE A 89 -3.66 -7.47 12.39
CA PHE A 89 -3.80 -8.78 13.00
C PHE A 89 -2.51 -9.21 13.68
N TRP A 90 -2.66 -9.98 14.74
CA TRP A 90 -1.51 -10.44 15.50
C TRP A 90 -1.62 -11.94 15.76
N GLY A 91 -0.49 -12.63 15.61
CA GLY A 91 -0.29 -14.01 15.99
C GLY A 91 1.12 -14.18 16.56
N ALA A 92 1.40 -15.30 17.22
CA ALA A 92 2.68 -15.51 17.89
C ALA A 92 3.88 -15.45 16.95
N ILE A 93 3.72 -15.88 15.70
CA ILE A 93 4.77 -15.98 14.69
C ILE A 93 4.52 -15.00 13.55
N LEU A 94 3.26 -14.65 13.33
CA LEU A 94 2.81 -13.91 12.16
C LEU A 94 1.93 -12.75 12.60
N ASN A 95 2.30 -11.54 12.22
CA ASN A 95 1.44 -10.37 12.36
C ASN A 95 1.45 -9.56 11.07
N GLY A 96 0.58 -8.59 10.97
CA GLY A 96 0.55 -7.75 9.78
C GLY A 96 -0.67 -6.87 9.68
N TYR A 97 -0.84 -6.32 8.49
CA TYR A 97 -1.93 -5.41 8.18
C TYR A 97 -2.69 -5.89 6.96
N ILE A 98 -4.00 -5.77 7.03
CA ILE A 98 -4.89 -5.94 5.89
C ILE A 98 -5.32 -4.53 5.47
N THR A 99 -4.89 -4.11 4.31
CA THR A 99 -5.23 -2.80 3.74
C THR A 99 -6.33 -2.99 2.70
N GLU A 100 -7.38 -2.21 2.83
CA GLU A 100 -8.51 -2.21 1.93
C GLU A 100 -8.72 -0.80 1.41
N ILE A 101 -8.77 -0.64 0.10
CA ILE A 101 -9.01 0.65 -0.55
C ILE A 101 -10.28 0.53 -1.39
N SER A 102 -11.19 1.45 -1.17
CA SER A 102 -12.41 1.57 -1.96
C SER A 102 -12.58 3.00 -2.44
N GLY A 103 -13.30 3.17 -3.52
CA GLY A 103 -13.58 4.48 -4.08
C GLY A 103 -14.30 4.39 -5.40
N THR A 104 -14.59 5.52 -5.98
CA THR A 104 -15.23 5.59 -7.29
C THR A 104 -14.18 5.38 -8.38
N VAL A 105 -14.32 4.32 -9.14
CA VAL A 105 -13.45 4.01 -10.27
C VAL A 105 -13.90 4.83 -11.47
N VAL A 106 -12.97 5.51 -12.08
CA VAL A 106 -13.22 6.31 -13.28
C VAL A 106 -12.24 5.91 -14.39
N LYS A 107 -12.70 6.11 -15.61
CA LYS A 107 -11.90 5.97 -16.81
C LYS A 107 -11.72 7.33 -17.44
N ASP A 108 -10.48 7.72 -17.67
CA ASP A 108 -10.18 8.98 -18.30
C ASP A 108 -10.56 8.96 -19.78
N ILE A 109 -11.26 9.99 -20.22
CA ILE A 109 -11.63 10.16 -21.62
C ILE A 109 -10.49 10.91 -22.31
N LYS A 110 -9.79 10.23 -23.20
CA LYS A 110 -8.75 10.84 -24.00
C LYS A 110 -9.40 11.61 -25.16
N LYS A 111 -9.14 12.91 -25.17
CA LYS A 111 -9.48 13.73 -26.32
C LYS A 111 -8.37 13.62 -27.37
#